data_5c4cb57fe10d144aa7f8db466a31bd13
#
_entry.id   5c4cb57fe10d144aa7f8db466a31bd13
#
_cell.length_a   1.000
_cell.length_b   1.000
_cell.length_c   1.000
_cell.angle_alpha   90.00
_cell.angle_beta   90.00
_cell.angle_gamma   90.00
#
_symmetry.space_group_name_H-M   'P 1'
#
loop_
_entity.id
_entity.type
_entity.pdbx_description
1 polymer ?
#
loop_
_entity_poly.entity_id
_entity_poly.type
_entity_poly.pdbx_seq_one_letter_code
_entity_poly.pdbx_strand_id
1 'polypeptide(L)'
;MCIRDRYNKDHKYGILSGRNIEDMLNTTRALDGQDEKHNAIDFALWKCAQPEHIMRWPSPWSDGFPGWHCECTAMGKKYLGEHFDIHGGGMDLIFPHHECEIAQAVASQGDDMVHYWMHNNMITINGQKMGKSLGNFITLEQFFTGDHPSLQQAYSAMTIRFFILQAHYRSTVDFSNEALQAAEKGLSRLMEAYGHLMKLQPSATSTVDTKGLREKCFEAMNDDLNSPIVISHLFDATRAINSVKDGKAT
;
A
#
# COMPACT_ATOMS: atom_id res chain seq x y z
N MET A 1 -2.85 27.87 13.30
CA MET A 1 -2.37 28.51 12.05
C MET A 1 -2.67 27.58 10.88
N CYS A 2 -3.37 28.04 9.85
CA CYS A 2 -3.83 27.19 8.74
C CYS A 2 -3.33 27.76 7.42
N ILE A 3 -2.85 26.91 6.51
CA ILE A 3 -2.49 27.29 5.13
C ILE A 3 -3.66 26.92 4.24
N ARG A 4 -4.44 27.87 3.75
CA ARG A 4 -5.52 27.53 2.84
C ARG A 4 -5.80 28.51 1.72
N ASP A 5 -5.82 29.77 2.01
CA ASP A 5 -6.37 30.75 1.09
C ASP A 5 -5.65 30.86 -0.26
N ARG A 6 -4.39 30.45 -0.32
CA ARG A 6 -3.61 30.52 -1.55
C ARG A 6 -3.85 29.35 -2.48
N TYR A 7 -4.04 28.13 -1.91
CA TYR A 7 -4.21 26.92 -2.71
C TYR A 7 -5.60 26.82 -3.36
N ASN A 8 -6.63 27.25 -2.66
CA ASN A 8 -8.00 27.26 -3.19
C ASN A 8 -8.22 28.21 -4.38
N LYS A 9 -7.43 29.30 -4.49
CA LYS A 9 -7.54 30.23 -5.62
C LYS A 9 -7.18 29.58 -6.95
N ASP A 10 -6.37 28.51 -6.93
CA ASP A 10 -5.92 27.80 -8.12
C ASP A 10 -6.72 26.51 -8.41
N HIS A 11 -7.79 26.22 -7.67
CA HIS A 11 -8.69 25.07 -7.83
C HIS A 11 -8.00 23.69 -7.88
N LYS A 12 -6.84 23.52 -7.23
CA LYS A 12 -6.04 22.30 -7.29
C LYS A 12 -6.17 21.37 -6.07
N TYR A 13 -6.89 21.81 -5.00
CA TYR A 13 -7.09 20.97 -3.83
C TYR A 13 -8.15 19.91 -4.14
N GLY A 14 -7.83 18.62 -3.89
CA GLY A 14 -8.67 17.51 -4.28
C GLY A 14 -8.25 16.81 -5.58
N ILE A 15 -7.11 17.20 -6.16
CA ILE A 15 -6.62 16.67 -7.44
C ILE A 15 -6.31 15.16 -7.37
N LEU A 16 -5.80 14.68 -6.22
CA LEU A 16 -5.45 13.28 -6.01
C LEU A 16 -6.70 12.44 -5.67
N SER A 17 -7.56 12.95 -4.81
CA SER A 17 -8.75 12.24 -4.33
C SER A 17 -9.95 12.35 -5.27
N GLY A 18 -9.92 13.27 -6.24
CA GLY A 18 -11.07 13.60 -7.10
C GLY A 18 -12.24 14.24 -6.35
N ARG A 19 -12.02 14.69 -5.10
CA ARG A 19 -13.07 15.31 -4.27
C ARG A 19 -13.19 16.80 -4.56
N ASN A 20 -14.42 17.25 -4.68
CA ASN A 20 -14.69 18.69 -4.68
C ASN A 20 -14.84 19.23 -3.24
N ILE A 21 -14.80 20.54 -3.09
CA ILE A 21 -14.88 21.22 -1.79
C ILE A 21 -16.20 20.93 -1.06
N GLU A 22 -17.30 20.80 -1.77
CA GLU A 22 -18.63 20.52 -1.19
C GLU A 22 -18.69 19.13 -0.58
N ASP A 23 -18.10 18.12 -1.24
CA ASP A 23 -17.98 16.76 -0.71
C ASP A 23 -17.12 16.72 0.55
N MET A 24 -16.09 17.57 0.62
CA MET A 24 -15.20 17.66 1.79
C MET A 24 -15.90 18.28 3.00
N LEU A 25 -16.77 19.24 2.80
CA LEU A 25 -17.55 19.89 3.87
C LEU A 25 -18.55 18.93 4.52
N ASN A 26 -19.09 17.99 3.76
CA ASN A 26 -20.08 17.02 4.23
C ASN A 26 -19.49 15.85 5.03
N THR A 27 -18.16 15.66 5.01
CA THR A 27 -17.46 14.52 5.63
C THR A 27 -16.70 14.88 6.90
N THR A 28 -16.86 16.06 7.45
CA THR A 28 -16.09 16.51 8.61
C THR A 28 -16.45 15.73 9.88
N ARG A 29 -15.52 14.87 10.34
CA ARG A 29 -15.48 14.41 11.72
C ARG A 29 -15.35 15.62 12.65
N ALA A 30 -16.09 15.61 13.76
CA ALA A 30 -15.79 16.53 14.86
C ALA A 30 -14.36 16.23 15.37
N LEU A 31 -13.41 17.12 15.09
CA LEU A 31 -12.04 17.05 15.54
C LEU A 31 -11.78 18.17 16.51
N ASP A 32 -10.94 17.93 17.52
CA ASP A 32 -10.49 18.98 18.44
C ASP A 32 -9.83 20.12 17.68
N GLY A 33 -10.17 21.38 18.03
CA GLY A 33 -9.65 22.58 17.39
C GLY A 33 -10.35 22.96 16.07
N GLN A 34 -11.52 22.41 15.77
CA GLN A 34 -12.33 22.83 14.61
C GLN A 34 -12.73 24.31 14.69
N ASP A 35 -12.96 24.82 15.90
CA ASP A 35 -13.38 26.19 16.15
C ASP A 35 -12.27 27.23 15.87
N GLU A 36 -11.02 26.78 15.81
CA GLU A 36 -9.85 27.62 15.48
C GLU A 36 -9.65 27.79 13.97
N LYS A 37 -10.39 27.03 13.14
CA LYS A 37 -10.25 27.07 11.69
C LYS A 37 -11.08 28.21 11.07
N HIS A 38 -10.47 28.95 10.15
CA HIS A 38 -11.21 29.94 9.35
C HIS A 38 -12.21 29.25 8.40
N ASN A 39 -11.90 28.04 7.96
CA ASN A 39 -12.75 27.22 7.12
C ASN A 39 -12.68 25.75 7.50
N ALA A 40 -13.78 25.03 7.34
CA ALA A 40 -13.89 23.63 7.74
C ALA A 40 -12.86 22.69 7.08
N ILE A 41 -12.41 23.01 5.86
CA ILE A 41 -11.42 22.23 5.11
C ILE A 41 -9.95 22.62 5.42
N ASP A 42 -9.71 23.64 6.25
CA ASP A 42 -8.36 23.99 6.68
C ASP A 42 -7.75 22.83 7.47
N PHE A 43 -6.46 22.62 7.34
CA PHE A 43 -5.73 21.61 8.09
C PHE A 43 -4.62 22.24 8.94
N ALA A 44 -4.30 21.58 10.05
CA ALA A 44 -3.35 22.11 11.01
C ALA A 44 -1.91 21.95 10.50
N LEU A 45 -1.15 23.02 10.48
CA LEU A 45 0.30 23.00 10.28
C LEU A 45 1.06 22.90 11.58
N TRP A 46 0.54 23.52 12.64
CA TRP A 46 1.09 23.49 14.00
C TRP A 46 -0.04 23.29 14.97
N LYS A 47 0.13 22.36 15.90
CA LYS A 47 -0.83 22.04 16.96
C LYS A 47 -0.28 22.43 18.30
N CYS A 48 -1.08 23.06 19.16
CA CYS A 48 -0.73 23.32 20.54
C CYS A 48 -0.57 22.01 21.30
N ALA A 49 0.52 21.87 22.06
CA ALA A 49 0.74 20.70 22.88
C ALA A 49 -0.05 20.82 24.19
N GLN A 50 -0.73 19.75 24.57
CA GLN A 50 -1.29 19.57 25.90
C GLN A 50 -0.17 19.14 26.88
N PRO A 51 -0.35 19.28 28.20
CA PRO A 51 0.67 18.88 29.18
C PRO A 51 1.19 17.44 29.03
N GLU A 52 0.33 16.54 28.56
CA GLU A 52 0.62 15.12 28.40
C GLU A 52 1.46 14.80 27.15
N HIS A 53 1.55 15.73 26.19
CA HIS A 53 2.33 15.49 24.97
C HIS A 53 3.82 15.42 25.27
N ILE A 54 4.44 14.30 24.92
CA ILE A 54 5.87 14.06 25.07
C ILE A 54 6.65 14.87 24.03
N MET A 55 6.18 14.83 22.77
CA MET A 55 6.81 15.58 21.68
C MET A 55 6.22 16.96 21.61
N ARG A 56 7.03 17.97 21.92
CA ARG A 56 6.70 19.39 21.77
C ARG A 56 7.93 20.24 21.64
N TRP A 57 7.81 21.33 20.96
CA TRP A 57 8.86 22.32 20.74
C TRP A 57 8.30 23.73 20.91
N PRO A 58 9.12 24.68 21.36
CA PRO A 58 8.74 26.08 21.38
C PRO A 58 8.57 26.62 19.96
N SER A 59 7.55 27.43 19.75
CA SER A 59 7.34 28.14 18.50
C SER A 59 6.77 29.53 18.75
N PRO A 60 6.78 30.45 17.74
CA PRO A 60 6.15 31.76 17.87
C PRO A 60 4.64 31.72 18.15
N TRP A 61 3.99 30.59 17.92
CA TRP A 61 2.54 30.41 18.08
C TRP A 61 2.17 29.77 19.41
N SER A 62 2.95 28.79 19.85
CA SER A 62 2.79 28.08 21.12
C SER A 62 3.87 27.00 21.25
N ASP A 63 4.05 26.46 22.47
CA ASP A 63 4.63 25.14 22.61
C ASP A 63 3.72 24.12 21.91
N GLY A 64 4.29 23.32 21.01
CA GLY A 64 3.48 22.47 20.17
C GLY A 64 4.27 21.53 19.29
N PHE A 65 3.60 20.97 18.30
CA PHE A 65 4.15 20.01 17.35
C PHE A 65 3.56 20.21 15.95
N PRO A 66 4.29 19.80 14.89
CA PRO A 66 3.79 19.93 13.52
C PRO A 66 2.55 19.07 13.28
N GLY A 67 1.72 19.47 12.35
CA GLY A 67 0.70 18.61 11.78
C GLY A 67 1.35 17.43 11.05
N TRP A 68 0.75 16.27 11.09
CA TRP A 68 1.30 15.03 10.52
C TRP A 68 1.74 15.17 9.04
N HIS A 69 0.98 15.89 8.22
CA HIS A 69 1.34 16.14 6.83
C HIS A 69 2.67 16.89 6.68
N CYS A 70 2.95 17.84 7.59
CA CYS A 70 4.20 18.61 7.58
C CYS A 70 5.42 17.73 7.82
N GLU A 71 5.28 16.67 8.63
CA GLU A 71 6.35 15.71 8.90
C GLU A 71 6.77 15.00 7.62
N CYS A 72 5.78 14.45 6.87
CA CYS A 72 6.03 13.73 5.62
C CYS A 72 6.60 14.66 4.55
N THR A 73 6.02 15.84 4.34
CA THR A 73 6.51 16.83 3.38
C THR A 73 7.96 17.26 3.69
N ALA A 74 8.25 17.56 4.94
CA ALA A 74 9.59 17.99 5.37
C ALA A 74 10.63 16.87 5.25
N MET A 75 10.26 15.63 5.66
CA MET A 75 11.15 14.47 5.55
C MET A 75 11.39 14.07 4.09
N GLY A 76 10.34 14.04 3.26
CA GLY A 76 10.46 13.80 1.83
C GLY A 76 11.46 14.76 1.19
N LYS A 77 11.26 16.06 1.37
CA LYS A 77 12.16 17.09 0.85
C LYS A 77 13.60 16.95 1.38
N LYS A 78 13.76 16.67 2.67
CA LYS A 78 15.08 16.59 3.31
C LYS A 78 15.89 15.38 2.86
N TYR A 79 15.27 14.21 2.73
CA TYR A 79 15.98 12.95 2.51
C TYR A 79 15.93 12.45 1.06
N LEU A 80 14.91 12.83 0.29
CA LEU A 80 14.71 12.39 -1.09
C LEU A 80 14.91 13.51 -2.12
N GLY A 81 14.89 14.78 -1.68
CA GLY A 81 15.04 15.93 -2.55
C GLY A 81 13.74 16.67 -2.80
N GLU A 82 13.78 17.67 -3.68
CA GLU A 82 12.60 18.50 -4.02
C GLU A 82 11.56 17.69 -4.80
N HIS A 83 12.01 16.72 -5.58
CA HIS A 83 11.18 15.78 -6.33
C HIS A 83 11.68 14.35 -6.11
N PHE A 84 10.75 13.41 -5.98
CA PHE A 84 11.06 11.97 -5.90
C PHE A 84 9.99 11.15 -6.61
N ASP A 85 10.34 9.90 -6.94
CA ASP A 85 9.56 9.12 -7.88
C ASP A 85 8.24 8.62 -7.32
N ILE A 86 8.26 7.95 -6.16
CA ILE A 86 7.08 7.23 -5.64
C ILE A 86 6.83 7.59 -4.18
N HIS A 87 5.59 7.95 -3.87
CA HIS A 87 5.06 8.04 -2.50
C HIS A 87 3.88 7.09 -2.37
N GLY A 88 3.90 6.25 -1.34
CA GLY A 88 2.88 5.22 -1.14
C GLY A 88 2.21 5.28 0.22
N GLY A 89 0.96 4.79 0.26
CA GLY A 89 0.21 4.68 1.51
C GLY A 89 -1.08 3.88 1.34
N GLY A 90 -1.87 3.78 2.40
CA GLY A 90 -3.20 3.21 2.32
C GLY A 90 -4.17 4.14 1.59
N MET A 91 -5.23 3.61 1.01
CA MET A 91 -6.28 4.41 0.36
C MET A 91 -6.96 5.42 1.30
N ASP A 92 -6.93 5.17 2.61
CA ASP A 92 -7.41 6.07 3.63
C ASP A 92 -6.55 7.33 3.79
N LEU A 93 -5.30 7.31 3.32
CA LEU A 93 -4.40 8.47 3.32
C LEU A 93 -4.58 9.39 2.10
N ILE A 94 -5.23 8.93 1.02
CA ILE A 94 -5.48 9.77 -0.16
C ILE A 94 -6.07 11.10 0.29
N PHE A 95 -7.08 11.05 1.15
CA PHE A 95 -7.71 12.20 1.73
C PHE A 95 -7.94 12.00 3.25
N PRO A 96 -7.54 12.95 4.10
CA PRO A 96 -6.95 14.26 3.74
C PRO A 96 -5.42 14.29 3.64
N HIS A 97 -4.70 13.24 4.07
CA HIS A 97 -3.27 13.30 4.36
C HIS A 97 -2.41 13.66 3.13
N HIS A 98 -2.46 12.86 2.07
CA HIS A 98 -1.66 13.08 0.87
C HIS A 98 -2.09 14.33 0.08
N GLU A 99 -3.39 14.65 0.07
CA GLU A 99 -3.85 15.94 -0.48
C GLU A 99 -3.25 17.14 0.27
N CYS A 100 -3.11 17.03 1.59
CA CYS A 100 -2.47 18.08 2.39
C CYS A 100 -0.95 18.15 2.11
N GLU A 101 -0.29 17.04 1.83
CA GLU A 101 1.12 17.03 1.43
C GLU A 101 1.32 17.71 0.07
N ILE A 102 0.47 17.43 -0.92
CA ILE A 102 0.45 18.12 -2.21
C ILE A 102 0.25 19.61 -2.01
N ALA A 103 -0.74 19.99 -1.20
CA ALA A 103 -1.02 21.40 -0.91
C ALA A 103 0.19 22.13 -0.29
N GLN A 104 0.90 21.46 0.62
CA GLN A 104 2.11 22.00 1.25
C GLN A 104 3.28 22.10 0.27
N ALA A 105 3.50 21.08 -0.56
CA ALA A 105 4.55 21.09 -1.58
C ALA A 105 4.32 22.25 -2.57
N VAL A 106 3.13 22.33 -3.15
CA VAL A 106 2.77 23.40 -4.10
C VAL A 106 2.87 24.79 -3.45
N ALA A 107 2.44 24.96 -2.20
CA ALA A 107 2.54 26.24 -1.51
C ALA A 107 3.98 26.64 -1.17
N SER A 108 4.87 25.69 -0.92
CA SER A 108 6.24 25.95 -0.48
C SER A 108 7.26 26.00 -1.61
N GLN A 109 7.06 25.27 -2.70
CA GLN A 109 8.03 25.18 -3.81
C GLN A 109 7.45 25.41 -5.20
N GLY A 110 6.12 25.51 -5.33
CA GLY A 110 5.44 25.87 -6.59
C GLY A 110 4.81 24.70 -7.33
N ASP A 111 5.22 23.45 -7.05
CA ASP A 111 4.68 22.24 -7.66
C ASP A 111 4.65 21.04 -6.70
N ASP A 112 4.11 19.89 -7.17
CA ASP A 112 4.10 18.65 -6.42
C ASP A 112 5.53 18.06 -6.34
N MET A 113 5.86 17.47 -5.19
CA MET A 113 7.14 16.81 -4.97
C MET A 113 7.16 15.34 -5.43
N VAL A 114 6.01 14.77 -5.80
CA VAL A 114 5.84 13.33 -6.07
C VAL A 114 5.41 13.09 -7.51
N HIS A 115 6.13 12.23 -8.24
CA HIS A 115 5.76 11.87 -9.61
C HIS A 115 4.63 10.83 -9.65
N TYR A 116 4.65 9.82 -8.76
CA TYR A 116 3.68 8.74 -8.73
C TYR A 116 3.17 8.49 -7.32
N TRP A 117 1.87 8.65 -7.13
CA TRP A 117 1.17 8.31 -5.91
C TRP A 117 0.64 6.87 -6.00
N MET A 118 1.03 6.02 -5.06
CA MET A 118 0.58 4.63 -5.01
C MET A 118 -0.22 4.35 -3.74
N HIS A 119 -1.41 3.78 -3.90
CA HIS A 119 -2.30 3.51 -2.77
C HIS A 119 -2.74 2.05 -2.76
N ASN A 120 -2.40 1.35 -1.67
CA ASN A 120 -2.91 0.01 -1.43
C ASN A 120 -4.24 0.04 -0.69
N ASN A 121 -5.06 -0.98 -0.94
CA ASN A 121 -6.34 -1.12 -0.28
C ASN A 121 -6.21 -1.75 1.12
N MET A 122 -7.34 -1.87 1.82
CA MET A 122 -7.42 -2.36 3.19
C MET A 122 -7.19 -3.87 3.27
N ILE A 123 -6.75 -4.29 4.47
CA ILE A 123 -6.75 -5.68 4.89
C ILE A 123 -8.01 -5.92 5.72
N THR A 124 -8.70 -7.03 5.43
CA THR A 124 -9.85 -7.52 6.20
C THR A 124 -9.55 -8.90 6.76
N ILE A 125 -10.32 -9.30 7.76
CA ILE A 125 -10.28 -10.63 8.34
C ILE A 125 -11.71 -11.16 8.34
N ASN A 126 -11.96 -12.23 7.57
CA ASN A 126 -13.29 -12.78 7.38
C ASN A 126 -14.33 -11.70 6.98
N GLY A 127 -13.95 -10.83 6.04
CA GLY A 127 -14.80 -9.75 5.53
C GLY A 127 -14.91 -8.51 6.43
N GLN A 128 -14.31 -8.52 7.63
CA GLN A 128 -14.35 -7.39 8.56
C GLN A 128 -13.02 -6.61 8.51
N LYS A 129 -13.09 -5.27 8.55
CA LYS A 129 -11.90 -4.42 8.65
C LYS A 129 -11.03 -4.87 9.83
N MET A 130 -9.75 -5.09 9.59
CA MET A 130 -8.79 -5.37 10.66
C MET A 130 -8.52 -4.10 11.47
N GLY A 131 -8.63 -4.18 12.78
CA GLY A 131 -8.39 -3.04 13.66
C GLY A 131 -8.23 -3.43 15.12
N LYS A 132 -7.32 -2.73 15.83
CA LYS A 132 -7.08 -2.98 17.26
C LYS A 132 -8.35 -2.79 18.11
N SER A 133 -9.15 -1.77 17.80
CA SER A 133 -10.41 -1.48 18.51
C SER A 133 -11.50 -2.54 18.28
N LEU A 134 -11.37 -3.37 17.22
CA LEU A 134 -12.29 -4.46 16.90
C LEU A 134 -11.83 -5.80 17.49
N GLY A 135 -10.65 -5.85 18.13
CA GLY A 135 -10.12 -7.07 18.72
C GLY A 135 -9.71 -8.17 17.70
N ASN A 136 -9.72 -7.85 16.40
CA ASN A 136 -9.38 -8.78 15.33
C ASN A 136 -8.03 -8.47 14.66
N PHE A 137 -7.19 -7.68 15.32
CA PHE A 137 -5.88 -7.31 14.79
C PHE A 137 -4.89 -8.47 14.99
N ILE A 138 -4.31 -8.98 13.90
CA ILE A 138 -3.31 -10.05 13.92
C ILE A 138 -1.96 -9.46 13.53
N THR A 139 -0.95 -9.62 14.37
CA THR A 139 0.42 -9.20 14.05
C THR A 139 1.11 -10.21 13.13
N LEU A 140 2.17 -9.79 12.44
CA LEU A 140 2.99 -10.71 11.64
C LEU A 140 3.57 -11.85 12.49
N GLU A 141 4.01 -11.54 13.71
CA GLU A 141 4.51 -12.54 14.65
C GLU A 141 3.45 -13.62 14.94
N GLN A 142 2.21 -13.20 15.20
CA GLN A 142 1.11 -14.13 15.43
C GLN A 142 0.79 -15.00 14.19
N PHE A 143 0.91 -14.46 12.99
CA PHE A 143 0.81 -15.30 11.78
C PHE A 143 1.90 -16.36 11.73
N PHE A 144 3.13 -16.01 12.15
CA PHE A 144 4.27 -16.94 12.09
C PHE A 144 4.27 -17.97 13.23
N THR A 145 3.72 -17.62 14.38
CA THR A 145 3.61 -18.54 15.54
C THR A 145 2.31 -19.31 15.56
N GLY A 146 1.27 -18.81 14.90
CA GLY A 146 -0.10 -19.34 14.99
C GLY A 146 -0.82 -18.96 16.30
N ASP A 147 -0.23 -18.08 17.12
CA ASP A 147 -0.76 -17.71 18.43
C ASP A 147 -1.80 -16.58 18.35
N HIS A 148 -2.93 -16.89 17.71
CA HIS A 148 -4.09 -15.98 17.67
C HIS A 148 -5.38 -16.80 17.49
N PRO A 149 -6.48 -16.46 18.22
CA PRO A 149 -7.74 -17.22 18.16
C PRO A 149 -8.36 -17.38 16.77
N SER A 150 -8.10 -16.43 15.86
CA SER A 150 -8.58 -16.47 14.47
C SER A 150 -7.70 -17.32 13.55
N LEU A 151 -6.55 -17.82 13.98
CA LEU A 151 -5.66 -18.65 13.18
C LEU A 151 -5.78 -20.12 13.58
N GLN A 152 -5.84 -21.00 12.60
CA GLN A 152 -5.88 -22.45 12.82
C GLN A 152 -4.48 -23.06 12.90
N GLN A 153 -3.48 -22.38 12.37
CA GLN A 153 -2.08 -22.84 12.33
C GLN A 153 -1.11 -21.67 12.15
N ALA A 154 0.16 -21.93 12.35
CA ALA A 154 1.25 -21.05 11.95
C ALA A 154 1.46 -21.06 10.43
N TYR A 155 1.85 -19.92 9.88
CA TYR A 155 2.14 -19.75 8.46
C TYR A 155 3.55 -19.21 8.26
N SER A 156 4.27 -19.70 7.26
CA SER A 156 5.57 -19.13 6.91
C SER A 156 5.44 -17.69 6.39
N ALA A 157 6.48 -16.88 6.58
CA ALA A 157 6.53 -15.53 6.03
C ALA A 157 6.33 -15.52 4.50
N MET A 158 6.84 -16.54 3.81
CA MET A 158 6.67 -16.69 2.36
C MET A 158 5.24 -17.03 1.97
N THR A 159 4.51 -17.80 2.79
CA THR A 159 3.08 -18.06 2.58
C THR A 159 2.27 -16.78 2.67
N ILE A 160 2.49 -15.96 3.70
CA ILE A 160 1.82 -14.67 3.88
C ILE A 160 2.15 -13.72 2.72
N ARG A 161 3.43 -13.62 2.34
CA ARG A 161 3.85 -12.81 1.19
C ARG A 161 3.18 -13.27 -0.11
N PHE A 162 3.17 -14.57 -0.38
CA PHE A 162 2.55 -15.13 -1.57
C PHE A 162 1.03 -14.88 -1.58
N PHE A 163 0.37 -15.05 -0.44
CA PHE A 163 -1.05 -14.76 -0.27
C PHE A 163 -1.37 -13.29 -0.64
N ILE A 164 -0.61 -12.32 -0.10
CA ILE A 164 -0.80 -10.90 -0.40
C ILE A 164 -0.60 -10.62 -1.90
N LEU A 165 0.41 -11.22 -2.53
CA LEU A 165 0.71 -11.01 -3.95
C LEU A 165 -0.33 -11.63 -4.89
N GLN A 166 -1.20 -12.53 -4.41
CA GLN A 166 -2.32 -13.07 -5.20
C GLN A 166 -3.45 -12.06 -5.39
N ALA A 167 -3.46 -10.96 -4.66
CA ALA A 167 -4.37 -9.84 -4.87
C ALA A 167 -3.62 -8.67 -5.50
N HIS A 168 -4.33 -7.91 -6.36
CA HIS A 168 -3.80 -6.64 -6.82
C HIS A 168 -3.72 -5.67 -5.65
N TYR A 169 -2.65 -4.86 -5.53
CA TYR A 169 -2.45 -3.98 -4.37
C TYR A 169 -3.58 -2.97 -4.16
N ARG A 170 -4.33 -2.61 -5.21
CA ARG A 170 -5.54 -1.76 -5.12
C ARG A 170 -6.78 -2.50 -4.61
N SER A 171 -6.73 -3.84 -4.52
CA SER A 171 -7.85 -4.65 -4.07
C SER A 171 -7.77 -4.93 -2.58
N THR A 172 -8.91 -5.10 -1.94
CA THR A 172 -8.96 -5.57 -0.55
C THR A 172 -8.37 -6.97 -0.44
N VAL A 173 -7.54 -7.18 0.56
CA VAL A 173 -6.97 -8.49 0.91
C VAL A 173 -7.71 -9.03 2.12
N ASP A 174 -8.47 -10.10 1.94
CA ASP A 174 -9.24 -10.72 3.03
C ASP A 174 -8.52 -11.96 3.57
N PHE A 175 -8.05 -11.89 4.81
CA PHE A 175 -7.43 -13.01 5.49
C PHE A 175 -8.51 -13.96 6.03
N SER A 176 -8.50 -15.20 5.55
CA SER A 176 -9.21 -16.32 6.14
C SER A 176 -8.29 -17.54 6.19
N ASN A 177 -8.58 -18.51 7.07
CA ASN A 177 -7.77 -19.72 7.17
C ASN A 177 -7.77 -20.52 5.87
N GLU A 178 -8.92 -20.61 5.20
CA GLU A 178 -9.08 -21.29 3.92
C GLU A 178 -8.21 -20.65 2.83
N ALA A 179 -8.20 -19.33 2.77
CA ALA A 179 -7.42 -18.58 1.79
C ALA A 179 -5.90 -18.71 2.04
N LEU A 180 -5.49 -18.65 3.32
CA LEU A 180 -4.07 -18.86 3.70
C LEU A 180 -3.59 -20.28 3.42
N GLN A 181 -4.40 -21.31 3.73
CA GLN A 181 -4.09 -22.71 3.41
C GLN A 181 -4.04 -22.96 1.90
N ALA A 182 -4.93 -22.32 1.13
CA ALA A 182 -4.89 -22.39 -0.33
C ALA A 182 -3.61 -21.74 -0.90
N ALA A 183 -3.21 -20.60 -0.35
CA ALA A 183 -1.96 -19.94 -0.72
C ALA A 183 -0.72 -20.80 -0.38
N GLU A 184 -0.70 -21.41 0.78
CA GLU A 184 0.39 -22.33 1.19
C GLU A 184 0.53 -23.50 0.21
N LYS A 185 -0.58 -24.15 -0.14
CA LYS A 185 -0.59 -25.22 -1.14
C LYS A 185 -0.14 -24.73 -2.52
N GLY A 186 -0.59 -23.54 -2.92
CA GLY A 186 -0.19 -22.91 -4.18
C GLY A 186 1.31 -22.63 -4.23
N LEU A 187 1.86 -22.03 -3.17
CA LEU A 187 3.30 -21.77 -3.04
C LEU A 187 4.10 -23.06 -3.08
N SER A 188 3.67 -24.10 -2.35
CA SER A 188 4.35 -25.41 -2.34
C SER A 188 4.43 -26.01 -3.74
N ARG A 189 3.36 -25.94 -4.52
CA ARG A 189 3.33 -26.40 -5.92
C ARG A 189 4.30 -25.62 -6.82
N LEU A 190 4.39 -24.30 -6.67
CA LEU A 190 5.36 -23.51 -7.42
C LEU A 190 6.79 -23.86 -7.06
N MET A 191 7.09 -24.02 -5.77
CA MET A 191 8.43 -24.37 -5.29
C MET A 191 8.84 -25.80 -5.69
N GLU A 192 7.89 -26.73 -5.69
CA GLU A 192 8.14 -28.07 -6.21
C GLU A 192 8.49 -28.05 -7.71
N ALA A 193 7.72 -27.33 -8.52
CA ALA A 193 8.00 -27.17 -9.94
C ALA A 193 9.36 -26.49 -10.17
N TYR A 194 9.69 -25.47 -9.40
CA TYR A 194 11.01 -24.85 -9.43
C TYR A 194 12.12 -25.87 -9.10
N GLY A 195 11.91 -26.70 -8.08
CA GLY A 195 12.84 -27.80 -7.74
C GLY A 195 13.00 -28.84 -8.87
N HIS A 196 11.95 -29.07 -9.67
CA HIS A 196 12.04 -29.91 -10.86
C HIS A 196 12.83 -29.19 -11.97
N LEU A 197 12.53 -27.92 -12.23
CA LEU A 197 13.24 -27.11 -13.24
C LEU A 197 14.76 -27.13 -13.01
N MET A 198 15.20 -26.99 -11.76
CA MET A 198 16.63 -26.97 -11.41
C MET A 198 17.35 -28.30 -11.68
N LYS A 199 16.62 -29.39 -11.93
CA LYS A 199 17.14 -30.73 -12.24
C LYS A 199 17.07 -31.07 -13.73
N LEU A 200 16.37 -30.25 -14.55
CA LEU A 200 16.27 -30.46 -15.98
C LEU A 200 17.64 -30.21 -16.66
N GLN A 201 17.89 -30.97 -17.69
CA GLN A 201 19.09 -30.76 -18.53
C GLN A 201 18.72 -29.83 -19.69
N PRO A 202 19.60 -28.92 -20.09
CA PRO A 202 19.39 -28.08 -21.26
C PRO A 202 19.19 -28.94 -22.52
N SER A 203 18.23 -28.54 -23.36
CA SER A 203 17.99 -29.14 -24.68
C SER A 203 18.33 -28.11 -25.77
N ALA A 204 18.80 -28.62 -26.92
CA ALA A 204 19.07 -27.76 -28.09
C ALA A 204 17.77 -27.23 -28.73
N THR A 205 16.65 -27.90 -28.51
CA THR A 205 15.32 -27.51 -29.01
C THR A 205 14.34 -27.49 -27.85
N SER A 206 13.38 -26.58 -27.89
CA SER A 206 12.31 -26.50 -26.91
C SER A 206 10.97 -26.37 -27.60
N THR A 207 9.98 -27.10 -27.10
CA THR A 207 8.57 -26.97 -27.48
C THR A 207 7.83 -26.01 -26.56
N VAL A 208 8.50 -25.53 -25.50
CA VAL A 208 7.92 -24.56 -24.55
C VAL A 208 8.27 -23.14 -24.98
N ASP A 209 7.27 -22.28 -25.15
CA ASP A 209 7.48 -20.87 -25.45
C ASP A 209 7.86 -20.07 -24.18
N THR A 210 9.14 -20.18 -23.82
CA THR A 210 9.68 -19.48 -22.65
C THR A 210 9.77 -17.96 -22.86
N LYS A 211 9.94 -17.52 -24.13
CA LYS A 211 10.00 -16.10 -24.47
C LYS A 211 8.63 -15.46 -24.30
N GLY A 212 7.58 -16.04 -24.88
CA GLY A 212 6.22 -15.54 -24.71
C GLY A 212 5.74 -15.57 -23.25
N LEU A 213 6.14 -16.57 -22.47
CA LEU A 213 5.86 -16.59 -21.03
C LEU A 213 6.50 -15.39 -20.30
N ARG A 214 7.76 -15.11 -20.61
CA ARG A 214 8.47 -13.97 -20.03
C ARG A 214 7.82 -12.64 -20.43
N GLU A 215 7.47 -12.48 -21.70
CA GLU A 215 6.80 -11.28 -22.22
C GLU A 215 5.47 -11.03 -21.47
N LYS A 216 4.63 -12.04 -21.34
CA LYS A 216 3.36 -11.96 -20.58
C LYS A 216 3.55 -11.56 -19.12
N CYS A 217 4.59 -12.06 -18.47
CA CYS A 217 4.90 -11.65 -17.09
C CYS A 217 5.30 -10.18 -17.02
N PHE A 218 6.11 -9.68 -17.96
CA PHE A 218 6.48 -8.27 -18.01
C PHE A 218 5.31 -7.36 -18.39
N GLU A 219 4.46 -7.77 -19.33
CA GLU A 219 3.23 -7.05 -19.67
C GLU A 219 2.35 -6.86 -18.43
N ALA A 220 2.13 -7.92 -17.66
CA ALA A 220 1.35 -7.85 -16.42
C ALA A 220 2.01 -6.96 -15.35
N MET A 221 3.35 -7.00 -15.21
CA MET A 221 4.05 -6.11 -14.29
C MET A 221 4.02 -4.65 -14.74
N ASN A 222 4.02 -4.40 -16.05
CA ASN A 222 3.91 -3.05 -16.61
C ASN A 222 2.47 -2.51 -16.58
N ASP A 223 1.49 -3.38 -16.35
CA ASP A 223 0.09 -3.02 -16.15
C ASP A 223 -0.20 -2.86 -14.64
N ASP A 224 0.26 -1.73 -14.10
CA ASP A 224 0.06 -1.32 -12.70
C ASP A 224 0.48 -2.40 -11.67
N LEU A 225 1.61 -3.07 -11.91
CA LEU A 225 2.19 -4.09 -11.02
C LEU A 225 1.21 -5.25 -10.75
N ASN A 226 0.55 -5.76 -11.76
CA ASN A 226 -0.49 -6.78 -11.68
C ASN A 226 0.06 -8.16 -11.29
N SER A 227 0.48 -8.28 -10.03
CA SER A 227 1.06 -9.52 -9.48
C SER A 227 0.15 -10.75 -9.58
N PRO A 228 -1.21 -10.67 -9.43
CA PRO A 228 -2.07 -11.83 -9.64
C PRO A 228 -1.93 -12.46 -11.02
N ILE A 229 -1.85 -11.63 -12.07
CA ILE A 229 -1.69 -12.12 -13.45
C ILE A 229 -0.31 -12.74 -13.64
N VAL A 230 0.76 -12.14 -13.07
CA VAL A 230 2.10 -12.76 -13.06
C VAL A 230 2.06 -14.14 -12.41
N ILE A 231 1.43 -14.26 -11.24
CA ILE A 231 1.29 -15.54 -10.53
C ILE A 231 0.52 -16.57 -11.39
N SER A 232 -0.52 -16.14 -12.10
CA SER A 232 -1.23 -17.01 -13.06
C SER A 232 -0.28 -17.56 -14.13
N HIS A 233 0.56 -16.71 -14.73
CA HIS A 233 1.56 -17.13 -15.71
C HIS A 233 2.65 -18.04 -15.11
N LEU A 234 3.02 -17.85 -13.82
CA LEU A 234 3.91 -18.77 -13.14
C LEU A 234 3.28 -20.15 -12.95
N PHE A 235 1.96 -20.25 -12.76
CA PHE A 235 1.28 -21.55 -12.76
C PHE A 235 1.21 -22.18 -14.17
N ASP A 236 1.14 -21.37 -15.24
CA ASP A 236 1.33 -21.88 -16.60
C ASP A 236 2.73 -22.46 -16.78
N ALA A 237 3.77 -21.76 -16.29
CA ALA A 237 5.13 -22.28 -16.26
C ALA A 237 5.23 -23.60 -15.48
N THR A 238 4.56 -23.72 -14.34
CA THR A 238 4.50 -24.96 -13.55
C THR A 238 3.96 -26.13 -14.40
N ARG A 239 2.91 -25.90 -15.18
CA ARG A 239 2.36 -26.91 -16.09
C ARG A 239 3.36 -27.32 -17.18
N ALA A 240 4.05 -26.33 -17.76
CA ALA A 240 5.09 -26.60 -18.75
C ALA A 240 6.27 -27.42 -18.18
N ILE A 241 6.78 -27.03 -17.00
CA ILE A 241 7.87 -27.76 -16.30
C ILE A 241 7.48 -29.22 -16.03
N ASN A 242 6.27 -29.44 -15.52
CA ASN A 242 5.77 -30.79 -15.27
C ASN A 242 5.61 -31.59 -16.57
N SER A 243 5.19 -30.96 -17.67
CA SER A 243 5.10 -31.59 -18.97
C SER A 243 6.47 -32.04 -19.50
N VAL A 244 7.52 -31.21 -19.31
CA VAL A 244 8.90 -31.58 -19.66
C VAL A 244 9.40 -32.71 -18.77
N LYS A 245 9.18 -32.64 -17.46
CA LYS A 245 9.53 -33.70 -16.51
C LYS A 245 8.90 -35.04 -16.89
N ASP A 246 7.65 -35.02 -17.36
CA ASP A 246 6.90 -36.23 -17.77
C ASP A 246 7.25 -36.71 -19.19
N GLY A 247 8.21 -36.06 -19.89
CA GLY A 247 8.60 -36.36 -21.26
C GLY A 247 7.57 -36.04 -22.33
N LYS A 248 6.59 -35.19 -22.02
CA LYS A 248 5.53 -34.75 -22.95
C LYS A 248 5.90 -33.48 -23.72
N ALA A 249 6.94 -32.78 -23.27
CA ALA A 249 7.51 -31.58 -23.89
C ALA A 249 9.04 -31.58 -23.75
N THR A 250 9.72 -30.69 -24.48
CA THR A 250 11.18 -30.48 -24.42
C THR A 250 11.51 -29.00 -24.23
#